data_0af78c421e8d6ce73fb5222f8f9fdc84
#
_entry.id   0af78c421e8d6ce73fb5222f8f9fdc84
#
_cell.length_a   1.000
_cell.length_b   1.000
_cell.length_c   1.000
_cell.angle_alpha   90.00
_cell.angle_beta   90.00
_cell.angle_gamma   90.00
#
_symmetry.space_group_name_H-M   'P 1'
#
loop_
_entity.id
_entity.type
_entity.pdbx_description
1 polymer ?
#
loop_
_entity_poly.entity_id
_entity_poly.type
_entity_poly.pdbx_seq_one_letter_code
_entity_poly.pdbx_strand_id
1 'polypeptide(L)'
;EFSIGASAGTSGHAQAGEWAETTVSLSNSGNLSDSVALSVTNLPNGWNHRFQHMTGSQIQDGARIDLAKGETRTVKLLVQPSEGTPMGSTSVNVHAHSIESTVSATTSASFIVDPGYQPAWVEQDPGFPCAPGNACDFEITLRNDGDGQDTFALSSNPVLNQDGWTFGLKWDQPTMVTVPQGGTETVTITANLAQDALPGMRANTAFTAVSQADPDKSATMRANVTASMVSSGGVGVNPDDVPDDGWWISPSESITVPFTIWNNATQQDSYSFSFDSTG
;
A
#
# COMPACT_ATOMS: atom_id res chain seq x y z
N GLU A 1 -39.01 -8.37 45.95
CA GLU A 1 -39.11 -7.57 44.72
C GLU A 1 -37.89 -7.83 43.90
N PHE A 2 -38.09 -8.15 42.62
CA PHE A 2 -37.02 -8.31 41.65
C PHE A 2 -36.79 -6.95 40.96
N SER A 3 -35.52 -6.59 40.73
CA SER A 3 -35.16 -5.36 40.04
C SER A 3 -33.80 -5.54 39.37
N ILE A 4 -33.76 -5.43 38.06
CA ILE A 4 -32.56 -5.59 37.25
C ILE A 4 -32.23 -4.26 36.57
N GLY A 5 -30.97 -3.89 36.54
CA GLY A 5 -30.42 -2.81 35.71
C GLY A 5 -29.39 -3.32 34.73
N ALA A 6 -29.24 -2.64 33.60
CA ALA A 6 -28.20 -2.86 32.65
C ALA A 6 -27.62 -1.53 32.15
N SER A 7 -26.32 -1.45 31.97
CA SER A 7 -25.63 -0.28 31.39
C SER A 7 -24.48 -0.76 30.50
N ALA A 8 -24.28 -0.08 29.37
CA ALA A 8 -23.14 -0.33 28.50
C ALA A 8 -21.96 0.59 28.86
N GLY A 9 -20.76 0.12 28.61
CA GLY A 9 -19.49 0.87 28.75
C GLY A 9 -19.23 1.81 27.57
N THR A 10 -17.96 2.12 27.37
CA THR A 10 -17.50 2.90 26.21
C THR A 10 -17.74 2.17 24.90
N SER A 11 -17.81 2.90 23.78
CA SER A 11 -17.94 2.31 22.45
C SER A 11 -16.82 1.31 22.17
N GLY A 12 -17.18 0.18 21.58
CA GLY A 12 -16.22 -0.77 21.01
C GLY A 12 -15.75 -0.29 19.65
N HIS A 13 -14.49 -0.55 19.31
CA HIS A 13 -13.86 -0.18 18.04
C HIS A 13 -13.25 -1.42 17.37
N ALA A 14 -13.45 -1.59 16.08
CA ALA A 14 -12.77 -2.57 15.25
C ALA A 14 -12.89 -2.24 13.77
N GLN A 15 -11.98 -2.72 12.95
CA GLN A 15 -12.14 -2.76 11.50
C GLN A 15 -13.19 -3.80 11.10
N ALA A 16 -13.73 -3.70 9.88
CA ALA A 16 -14.63 -4.71 9.34
C ALA A 16 -13.96 -6.11 9.36
N GLY A 17 -14.72 -7.11 9.82
CA GLY A 17 -14.21 -8.49 10.00
C GLY A 17 -13.51 -8.75 11.34
N GLU A 18 -13.21 -7.75 12.15
CA GLU A 18 -12.55 -7.88 13.46
C GLU A 18 -13.53 -7.77 14.62
N TRP A 19 -13.11 -8.23 15.81
CA TRP A 19 -13.94 -8.17 17.00
C TRP A 19 -13.76 -6.85 17.77
N ALA A 20 -14.83 -6.06 17.85
CA ALA A 20 -14.95 -4.91 18.74
C ALA A 20 -15.45 -5.36 20.11
N GLU A 21 -14.89 -4.80 21.18
CA GLU A 21 -15.26 -5.14 22.56
C GLU A 21 -15.84 -3.93 23.30
N THR A 22 -16.91 -4.15 24.03
CA THR A 22 -17.42 -3.22 25.05
C THR A 22 -17.83 -4.01 26.29
N THR A 23 -18.10 -3.33 27.38
CA THR A 23 -18.58 -3.94 28.63
C THR A 23 -20.05 -3.69 28.83
N VAL A 24 -20.72 -4.64 29.48
CA VAL A 24 -22.10 -4.52 29.94
C VAL A 24 -22.12 -4.82 31.43
N SER A 25 -22.59 -3.87 32.23
CA SER A 25 -22.77 -4.04 33.68
C SER A 25 -24.21 -4.36 33.98
N LEU A 26 -24.42 -5.45 34.71
CA LEU A 26 -25.72 -5.94 35.17
C LEU A 26 -25.81 -5.67 36.69
N SER A 27 -26.92 -5.16 37.15
CA SER A 27 -27.13 -4.92 38.58
C SER A 27 -28.45 -5.52 39.05
N ASN A 28 -28.44 -6.13 40.24
CA ASN A 28 -29.62 -6.59 40.92
C ASN A 28 -29.89 -5.63 42.11
N SER A 29 -30.79 -4.70 41.93
CA SER A 29 -31.22 -3.75 43.00
C SER A 29 -32.44 -4.24 43.79
N GLY A 30 -32.91 -5.45 43.49
CA GLY A 30 -33.96 -6.11 44.24
C GLY A 30 -33.53 -6.59 45.63
N ASN A 31 -34.45 -7.11 46.38
CA ASN A 31 -34.21 -7.61 47.74
C ASN A 31 -34.02 -9.13 47.82
N LEU A 32 -34.05 -9.81 46.65
CA LEU A 32 -33.80 -11.25 46.48
C LEU A 32 -32.69 -11.46 45.48
N SER A 33 -32.00 -12.61 45.56
CA SER A 33 -31.12 -13.07 44.51
C SER A 33 -31.89 -13.34 43.24
N ASP A 34 -31.31 -13.10 42.08
CA ASP A 34 -31.92 -13.33 40.77
C ASP A 34 -30.93 -13.95 39.81
N SER A 35 -31.42 -14.48 38.73
CA SER A 35 -30.62 -15.01 37.62
C SER A 35 -31.08 -14.37 36.33
N VAL A 36 -30.16 -13.80 35.59
CA VAL A 36 -30.43 -13.11 34.32
C VAL A 36 -29.87 -13.86 33.12
N ALA A 37 -30.63 -13.81 32.06
CA ALA A 37 -30.16 -14.23 30.72
C ALA A 37 -29.97 -13.00 29.83
N LEU A 38 -28.92 -13.01 29.01
CA LEU A 38 -28.60 -11.94 28.07
C LEU A 38 -28.97 -12.33 26.63
N SER A 39 -29.40 -11.36 25.87
CA SER A 39 -29.56 -11.46 24.43
C SER A 39 -29.23 -10.13 23.75
N VAL A 40 -28.90 -10.19 22.44
CA VAL A 40 -28.67 -8.99 21.63
C VAL A 40 -29.78 -8.86 20.60
N THR A 41 -30.26 -7.64 20.39
CA THR A 41 -31.21 -7.31 19.32
C THR A 41 -30.71 -6.08 18.56
N ASN A 42 -31.32 -5.82 17.41
CA ASN A 42 -30.90 -4.75 16.50
C ASN A 42 -29.43 -4.91 16.02
N LEU A 43 -28.94 -6.14 15.97
CA LEU A 43 -27.64 -6.43 15.36
C LEU A 43 -27.78 -6.34 13.83
N PRO A 44 -26.89 -5.60 13.12
CA PRO A 44 -26.94 -5.55 11.66
C PRO A 44 -26.82 -6.93 11.03
N ASN A 45 -27.43 -7.09 9.86
CA ASN A 45 -27.40 -8.36 9.14
C ASN A 45 -25.95 -8.75 8.76
N GLY A 46 -25.59 -9.99 9.02
CA GLY A 46 -24.26 -10.52 8.76
C GLY A 46 -23.23 -10.25 9.86
N TRP A 47 -23.57 -9.47 10.88
CA TRP A 47 -22.70 -9.28 12.04
C TRP A 47 -22.83 -10.44 13.01
N ASN A 48 -21.71 -10.76 13.70
CA ASN A 48 -21.68 -11.76 14.77
C ASN A 48 -21.58 -11.07 16.13
N HIS A 49 -22.03 -11.76 17.18
CA HIS A 49 -21.82 -11.31 18.55
C HIS A 49 -21.54 -12.49 19.49
N ARG A 50 -20.96 -12.19 20.63
CA ARG A 50 -20.80 -13.12 21.75
C ARG A 50 -20.61 -12.38 23.06
N PHE A 51 -21.09 -12.99 24.14
CA PHE A 51 -20.78 -12.54 25.49
C PHE A 51 -19.62 -13.33 26.08
N GLN A 52 -18.82 -12.66 26.94
CA GLN A 52 -17.74 -13.30 27.68
C GLN A 52 -17.71 -12.78 29.11
N HIS A 53 -17.29 -13.63 30.04
CA HIS A 53 -16.87 -13.19 31.37
C HIS A 53 -15.61 -12.30 31.26
N MET A 54 -15.37 -11.43 32.26
CA MET A 54 -14.15 -10.62 32.28
C MET A 54 -12.86 -11.46 32.22
N THR A 55 -12.92 -12.74 32.60
CA THR A 55 -11.83 -13.73 32.50
C THR A 55 -11.62 -14.30 31.09
N GLY A 56 -12.50 -13.98 30.14
CA GLY A 56 -12.42 -14.40 28.74
C GLY A 56 -13.23 -15.65 28.37
N SER A 57 -13.81 -16.37 29.36
CA SER A 57 -14.67 -17.52 29.03
C SER A 57 -16.00 -17.08 28.43
N GLN A 58 -16.41 -17.78 27.36
CA GLN A 58 -17.63 -17.47 26.62
C GLN A 58 -18.89 -17.72 27.46
N ILE A 59 -19.87 -16.84 27.34
CA ILE A 59 -21.22 -16.99 27.85
C ILE A 59 -22.14 -17.22 26.65
N GLN A 60 -22.86 -18.33 26.66
CA GLN A 60 -23.84 -18.64 25.60
C GLN A 60 -25.03 -17.67 25.72
N ASP A 61 -25.64 -17.31 24.58
CA ASP A 61 -26.89 -16.53 24.56
C ASP A 61 -27.98 -17.25 25.34
N GLY A 62 -28.65 -16.51 26.22
CA GLY A 62 -29.65 -17.07 27.12
C GLY A 62 -29.08 -17.87 28.30
N ALA A 63 -27.74 -17.96 28.43
CA ALA A 63 -27.15 -18.62 29.58
C ALA A 63 -27.42 -17.85 30.86
N ARG A 64 -27.60 -18.61 31.95
CA ARG A 64 -27.85 -18.10 33.27
C ARG A 64 -26.66 -17.38 33.88
N ILE A 65 -26.85 -16.15 34.35
CA ILE A 65 -25.88 -15.37 35.13
C ILE A 65 -26.54 -15.06 36.48
N ASP A 66 -26.00 -15.63 37.55
CA ASP A 66 -26.55 -15.43 38.91
C ASP A 66 -26.08 -14.09 39.45
N LEU A 67 -26.99 -13.35 40.04
CA LEU A 67 -26.77 -12.06 40.70
C LEU A 67 -27.34 -12.11 42.12
N ALA A 68 -26.47 -12.05 43.12
CA ALA A 68 -26.91 -11.90 44.49
C ALA A 68 -27.62 -10.56 44.69
N LYS A 69 -28.38 -10.46 45.77
CA LYS A 69 -29.00 -9.18 46.19
C LYS A 69 -27.95 -8.07 46.26
N GLY A 70 -28.19 -6.96 45.57
CA GLY A 70 -27.28 -5.80 45.51
C GLY A 70 -26.02 -6.01 44.70
N GLU A 71 -25.85 -7.15 44.05
CA GLU A 71 -24.67 -7.44 43.21
C GLU A 71 -24.72 -6.68 41.89
N THR A 72 -23.54 -6.20 41.47
CA THR A 72 -23.27 -5.74 40.09
C THR A 72 -22.22 -6.61 39.49
N ARG A 73 -22.48 -7.16 38.28
CA ARG A 73 -21.58 -7.99 37.54
C ARG A 73 -21.35 -7.43 36.13
N THR A 74 -20.09 -7.31 35.74
CA THR A 74 -19.70 -6.85 34.39
C THR A 74 -19.34 -8.04 33.53
N VAL A 75 -19.83 -8.02 32.30
CA VAL A 75 -19.49 -8.96 31.23
C VAL A 75 -19.00 -8.20 30.02
N LYS A 76 -18.28 -8.87 29.13
CA LYS A 76 -17.88 -8.32 27.83
C LYS A 76 -18.94 -8.66 26.80
N LEU A 77 -19.27 -7.68 25.96
CA LEU A 77 -19.96 -7.88 24.70
C LEU A 77 -18.96 -7.66 23.59
N LEU A 78 -18.75 -8.67 22.77
CA LEU A 78 -17.95 -8.60 21.56
C LEU A 78 -18.89 -8.65 20.35
N VAL A 79 -18.63 -7.79 19.37
CA VAL A 79 -19.37 -7.74 18.12
C VAL A 79 -18.36 -7.73 16.97
N GLN A 80 -18.64 -8.50 15.93
CA GLN A 80 -17.82 -8.58 14.73
C GLN A 80 -18.63 -8.09 13.55
N PRO A 81 -18.33 -6.89 13.01
CA PRO A 81 -18.86 -6.45 11.74
C PRO A 81 -18.49 -7.42 10.61
N SER A 82 -19.37 -7.64 9.65
CA SER A 82 -19.02 -8.44 8.47
C SER A 82 -17.91 -7.75 7.66
N GLU A 83 -17.11 -8.51 6.92
CA GLU A 83 -16.18 -7.97 5.95
C GLU A 83 -16.90 -7.03 4.97
N GLY A 84 -16.26 -5.91 4.62
CA GLY A 84 -16.85 -4.90 3.74
C GLY A 84 -17.91 -4.02 4.39
N THR A 85 -18.13 -4.10 5.72
CA THR A 85 -18.99 -3.14 6.42
C THR A 85 -18.35 -1.74 6.32
N PRO A 86 -19.07 -0.71 5.82
CA PRO A 86 -18.53 0.65 5.75
C PRO A 86 -18.19 1.19 7.13
N MET A 87 -17.17 2.07 7.20
CA MET A 87 -16.85 2.79 8.41
C MET A 87 -18.07 3.57 8.95
N GLY A 88 -18.21 3.64 10.26
CA GLY A 88 -19.31 4.36 10.88
C GLY A 88 -19.68 3.81 12.25
N SER A 89 -20.71 4.42 12.86
CA SER A 89 -21.19 4.06 14.18
C SER A 89 -22.52 3.29 14.09
N THR A 90 -22.61 2.22 14.86
CA THR A 90 -23.81 1.39 14.98
C THR A 90 -24.10 1.12 16.45
N SER A 91 -25.38 1.06 16.81
CA SER A 91 -25.84 0.71 18.16
C SER A 91 -26.60 -0.59 18.14
N VAL A 92 -26.30 -1.47 19.08
CA VAL A 92 -27.02 -2.72 19.32
C VAL A 92 -27.68 -2.67 20.70
N ASN A 93 -28.79 -3.34 20.87
CA ASN A 93 -29.49 -3.39 22.15
C ASN A 93 -29.16 -4.69 22.87
N VAL A 94 -28.76 -4.57 24.13
CA VAL A 94 -28.56 -5.69 25.05
C VAL A 94 -29.75 -5.77 25.99
N HIS A 95 -30.40 -6.90 25.98
CA HIS A 95 -31.52 -7.22 26.87
C HIS A 95 -31.03 -8.16 27.96
N ALA A 96 -31.27 -7.78 29.19
CA ALA A 96 -31.12 -8.61 30.38
C ALA A 96 -32.52 -8.92 30.93
N HIS A 97 -32.90 -10.19 31.00
CA HIS A 97 -34.19 -10.59 31.55
C HIS A 97 -34.01 -11.57 32.71
N SER A 98 -34.82 -11.38 33.75
CA SER A 98 -34.86 -12.32 34.87
C SER A 98 -35.39 -13.68 34.41
N ILE A 99 -34.72 -14.76 34.84
CA ILE A 99 -35.23 -16.13 34.64
C ILE A 99 -36.31 -16.46 35.68
N GLU A 100 -36.26 -15.81 36.83
CA GLU A 100 -37.13 -16.08 37.97
C GLU A 100 -38.41 -15.20 37.98
N SER A 101 -38.43 -14.14 37.12
CA SER A 101 -39.54 -13.19 37.08
C SER A 101 -39.74 -12.59 35.70
N THR A 102 -40.68 -11.67 35.52
CA THR A 102 -40.92 -10.94 34.29
C THR A 102 -40.13 -9.62 34.17
N VAL A 103 -39.22 -9.36 35.10
CA VAL A 103 -38.42 -8.13 35.11
C VAL A 103 -37.35 -8.20 34.07
N SER A 104 -37.15 -7.13 33.34
CA SER A 104 -36.09 -7.00 32.34
C SER A 104 -35.49 -5.58 32.34
N ALA A 105 -34.27 -5.49 31.82
CA ALA A 105 -33.59 -4.22 31.54
C ALA A 105 -33.01 -4.25 30.15
N THR A 106 -32.93 -3.09 29.51
CA THR A 106 -32.34 -2.93 28.21
C THR A 106 -31.34 -1.79 28.23
N THR A 107 -30.18 -1.99 27.61
CA THR A 107 -29.21 -0.94 27.38
C THR A 107 -28.75 -0.97 25.93
N SER A 108 -28.32 0.20 25.41
CA SER A 108 -27.74 0.33 24.08
C SER A 108 -26.24 0.36 24.16
N ALA A 109 -25.56 -0.50 23.41
CA ALA A 109 -24.11 -0.55 23.27
C ALA A 109 -23.72 -0.01 21.90
N SER A 110 -22.77 0.92 21.85
CA SER A 110 -22.29 1.54 20.62
C SER A 110 -21.02 0.84 20.12
N PHE A 111 -20.94 0.66 18.82
CA PHE A 111 -19.77 0.12 18.13
C PHE A 111 -19.40 1.03 16.96
N ILE A 112 -18.11 1.23 16.78
CA ILE A 112 -17.55 2.03 15.70
C ILE A 112 -16.74 1.08 14.80
N VAL A 113 -17.12 1.05 13.53
CA VAL A 113 -16.32 0.40 12.48
C VAL A 113 -15.29 1.42 12.04
N ASP A 114 -14.03 1.15 12.36
CA ASP A 114 -12.90 2.00 12.01
C ASP A 114 -12.55 1.82 10.53
N PRO A 115 -11.96 2.83 9.86
CA PRO A 115 -11.54 2.71 8.49
C PRO A 115 -10.54 1.57 8.29
N GLY A 116 -10.71 0.79 7.24
CA GLY A 116 -9.67 -0.11 6.74
C GLY A 116 -8.64 0.68 5.93
N TYR A 117 -7.35 0.41 6.14
CA TYR A 117 -6.24 1.05 5.43
C TYR A 117 -5.55 0.01 4.55
N GLN A 118 -5.45 0.28 3.24
CA GLN A 118 -4.86 -0.69 2.32
C GLN A 118 -4.22 0.02 1.12
N PRO A 119 -2.88 0.21 1.14
CA PRO A 119 -2.18 0.64 -0.07
C PRO A 119 -2.15 -0.48 -1.12
N ALA A 120 -2.14 -0.11 -2.38
CA ALA A 120 -1.93 -1.02 -3.50
C ALA A 120 -1.15 -0.33 -4.62
N TRP A 121 -0.24 -1.04 -5.28
CA TRP A 121 0.37 -0.60 -6.52
C TRP A 121 -0.48 -1.09 -7.70
N VAL A 122 -0.77 -0.19 -8.64
CA VAL A 122 -1.58 -0.52 -9.82
C VAL A 122 -0.77 -1.39 -10.79
N GLU A 123 0.51 -1.06 -10.97
CA GLU A 123 1.42 -1.80 -11.82
C GLU A 123 1.91 -3.07 -11.12
N GLN A 124 2.06 -4.15 -11.91
CA GLN A 124 2.60 -5.44 -11.47
C GLN A 124 3.98 -5.63 -12.11
N ASP A 125 5.04 -5.46 -11.31
CA ASP A 125 6.43 -5.66 -11.73
C ASP A 125 6.80 -4.98 -13.08
N PRO A 126 6.62 -3.65 -13.22
CA PRO A 126 6.84 -2.95 -14.48
C PRO A 126 8.29 -2.96 -14.90
N GLY A 127 8.52 -3.00 -16.22
CA GLY A 127 9.84 -2.90 -16.82
C GLY A 127 9.99 -1.63 -17.65
N PHE A 128 11.08 -0.89 -17.44
CA PHE A 128 11.32 0.40 -18.07
C PHE A 128 12.63 0.36 -18.89
N PRO A 129 12.63 0.81 -20.14
CA PRO A 129 13.85 1.00 -20.91
C PRO A 129 14.48 2.36 -20.57
N CYS A 130 15.81 2.39 -20.43
CA CYS A 130 16.57 3.64 -20.29
C CYS A 130 17.87 3.55 -21.06
N ALA A 131 18.27 4.64 -21.75
CA ALA A 131 19.50 4.66 -22.51
C ALA A 131 20.71 4.80 -21.57
N PRO A 132 21.85 4.13 -21.83
CA PRO A 132 23.09 4.32 -21.12
C PRO A 132 23.51 5.79 -21.03
N GLY A 133 24.04 6.20 -19.88
CA GLY A 133 24.48 7.57 -19.61
C GLY A 133 23.34 8.58 -19.37
N ASN A 134 22.09 8.14 -19.39
CA ASN A 134 20.94 9.02 -19.18
C ASN A 134 20.30 8.81 -17.80
N ALA A 135 19.60 9.87 -17.37
CA ALA A 135 18.60 9.82 -16.33
C ALA A 135 17.21 9.70 -16.98
N CYS A 136 16.45 8.69 -16.57
CA CYS A 136 15.11 8.43 -17.10
C CYS A 136 14.12 8.44 -15.94
N ASP A 137 13.10 9.29 -16.05
CA ASP A 137 11.98 9.34 -15.10
C ASP A 137 10.83 8.49 -15.61
N PHE A 138 10.19 7.79 -14.68
CA PHE A 138 9.03 6.95 -14.94
C PHE A 138 7.96 7.21 -13.88
N GLU A 139 6.73 6.90 -14.21
CA GLU A 139 5.60 7.04 -13.32
C GLU A 139 5.06 5.66 -12.95
N ILE A 140 4.76 5.48 -11.66
CA ILE A 140 4.06 4.36 -11.10
C ILE A 140 2.88 4.88 -10.28
N THR A 141 1.84 4.08 -10.12
CA THR A 141 0.58 4.53 -9.53
C THR A 141 0.33 3.82 -8.21
N LEU A 142 0.25 4.61 -7.13
CA LEU A 142 -0.22 4.16 -5.83
C LEU A 142 -1.73 4.37 -5.73
N ARG A 143 -2.47 3.35 -5.28
CA ARG A 143 -3.91 3.40 -5.03
C ARG A 143 -4.20 3.12 -3.56
N ASN A 144 -5.23 3.76 -3.04
CA ASN A 144 -5.78 3.48 -1.72
C ASN A 144 -7.02 2.59 -1.86
N ASP A 145 -6.87 1.30 -1.58
CA ASP A 145 -7.96 0.32 -1.58
C ASP A 145 -8.68 0.24 -0.21
N GLY A 146 -8.27 1.06 0.75
CA GLY A 146 -8.94 1.21 2.05
C GLY A 146 -10.28 1.96 1.93
N ASP A 147 -11.03 1.98 3.00
CA ASP A 147 -12.34 2.64 3.08
C ASP A 147 -12.30 4.03 3.76
N GLY A 148 -11.08 4.56 4.00
CA GLY A 148 -10.79 5.92 4.47
C GLY A 148 -9.63 6.56 3.73
N GLN A 149 -9.53 7.91 3.82
CA GLN A 149 -8.33 8.62 3.38
C GLN A 149 -7.13 8.19 4.22
N ASP A 150 -5.97 7.98 3.57
CA ASP A 150 -4.73 7.64 4.26
C ASP A 150 -3.52 8.41 3.72
N THR A 151 -2.46 8.46 4.51
CA THR A 151 -1.15 8.95 4.11
C THR A 151 -0.18 7.79 4.11
N PHE A 152 0.48 7.57 2.98
CA PHE A 152 1.43 6.48 2.79
C PHE A 152 2.87 7.00 2.81
N ALA A 153 3.72 6.36 3.64
CA ALA A 153 5.16 6.56 3.58
C ALA A 153 5.75 5.72 2.45
N LEU A 154 6.50 6.37 1.56
CA LEU A 154 7.14 5.74 0.41
C LEU A 154 8.61 5.47 0.68
N SER A 155 9.08 4.32 0.25
CA SER A 155 10.49 3.95 0.27
C SER A 155 10.88 3.13 -0.95
N SER A 156 12.18 3.16 -1.30
CA SER A 156 12.76 2.32 -2.34
C SER A 156 13.98 1.60 -1.81
N ASN A 157 14.10 0.31 -2.15
CA ASN A 157 15.22 -0.53 -1.75
C ASN A 157 15.75 -1.31 -2.96
N PRO A 158 17.00 -1.07 -3.40
CA PRO A 158 17.61 -1.82 -4.49
C PRO A 158 17.68 -3.32 -4.16
N VAL A 159 17.16 -4.16 -5.07
CA VAL A 159 17.19 -5.64 -4.99
C VAL A 159 18.31 -6.20 -5.85
N LEU A 160 18.46 -5.67 -7.06
CA LEU A 160 19.57 -5.93 -7.97
C LEU A 160 20.09 -4.58 -8.45
N ASN A 161 21.36 -4.30 -8.19
CA ASN A 161 21.99 -3.07 -8.65
C ASN A 161 23.17 -3.38 -9.59
N GLN A 162 23.54 -2.41 -10.40
CA GLN A 162 24.72 -2.42 -11.25
C GLN A 162 25.67 -1.33 -10.77
N ASP A 163 26.97 -1.52 -10.94
CA ASP A 163 27.96 -0.52 -10.58
C ASP A 163 27.71 0.78 -11.34
N GLY A 164 27.69 1.89 -10.59
CA GLY A 164 27.43 3.22 -11.13
C GLY A 164 25.98 3.52 -11.54
N TRP A 165 25.02 2.60 -11.27
CA TRP A 165 23.61 2.84 -11.51
C TRP A 165 22.91 3.27 -10.22
N THR A 166 21.85 4.08 -10.39
CA THR A 166 20.86 4.32 -9.33
C THR A 166 19.47 4.09 -9.89
N PHE A 167 18.58 3.43 -9.11
CA PHE A 167 17.19 3.25 -9.48
C PHE A 167 16.34 3.29 -8.20
N GLY A 168 15.46 4.28 -8.08
CA GLY A 168 14.67 4.48 -6.87
C GLY A 168 13.64 5.61 -7.01
N LEU A 169 13.11 6.06 -5.88
CA LEU A 169 12.27 7.26 -5.84
C LEU A 169 13.09 8.46 -6.36
N LYS A 170 12.45 9.31 -7.15
CA LYS A 170 13.09 10.53 -7.61
C LYS A 170 13.42 11.43 -6.41
N TRP A 171 14.53 12.14 -6.46
CA TRP A 171 15.07 12.91 -5.33
C TRP A 171 14.11 13.99 -4.80
N ASP A 172 13.24 14.55 -5.63
CA ASP A 172 12.23 15.55 -5.31
C ASP A 172 10.81 14.95 -5.10
N GLN A 173 10.67 13.62 -5.22
CA GLN A 173 9.42 12.93 -4.94
C GLN A 173 9.11 13.02 -3.43
N PRO A 174 7.92 13.51 -3.02
CA PRO A 174 7.52 13.43 -1.62
C PRO A 174 7.57 11.98 -1.11
N THR A 175 8.20 11.79 0.04
CA THR A 175 8.26 10.46 0.69
C THR A 175 6.98 10.12 1.46
N MET A 176 6.04 11.07 1.54
CA MET A 176 4.72 10.87 2.12
C MET A 176 3.67 11.44 1.17
N VAL A 177 2.70 10.62 0.82
CA VAL A 177 1.60 11.00 -0.09
C VAL A 177 0.26 10.67 0.55
N THR A 178 -0.68 11.61 0.47
CA THR A 178 -2.05 11.43 1.00
C THR A 178 -2.99 11.09 -0.13
N VAL A 179 -3.64 9.93 -0.03
CA VAL A 179 -4.52 9.39 -1.06
C VAL A 179 -5.93 9.23 -0.50
N PRO A 180 -6.96 9.85 -1.10
CA PRO A 180 -8.33 9.66 -0.65
C PRO A 180 -8.80 8.22 -0.88
N GLN A 181 -9.89 7.82 -0.21
CA GLN A 181 -10.52 6.53 -0.40
C GLN A 181 -10.77 6.22 -1.88
N GLY A 182 -10.29 5.06 -2.36
CA GLY A 182 -10.43 4.63 -3.75
C GLY A 182 -9.68 5.49 -4.77
N GLY A 183 -8.96 6.51 -4.30
CA GLY A 183 -8.15 7.41 -5.13
C GLY A 183 -6.80 6.82 -5.50
N THR A 184 -6.11 7.52 -6.39
CA THR A 184 -4.76 7.20 -6.84
C THR A 184 -3.85 8.41 -6.75
N GLU A 185 -2.55 8.15 -6.61
CA GLU A 185 -1.49 9.15 -6.66
C GLU A 185 -0.34 8.66 -7.54
N THR A 186 0.19 9.55 -8.37
CA THR A 186 1.34 9.25 -9.24
C THR A 186 2.64 9.44 -8.46
N VAL A 187 3.48 8.42 -8.47
CA VAL A 187 4.80 8.43 -7.84
C VAL A 187 5.86 8.39 -8.93
N THR A 188 6.74 9.41 -8.94
CA THR A 188 7.84 9.47 -9.90
C THR A 188 9.05 8.72 -9.35
N ILE A 189 9.57 7.81 -10.18
CA ILE A 189 10.80 7.07 -9.95
C ILE A 189 11.83 7.44 -11.01
N THR A 190 13.11 7.38 -10.68
CA THR A 190 14.18 7.71 -11.61
C THR A 190 15.24 6.62 -11.65
N ALA A 191 15.75 6.36 -12.84
CA ALA A 191 16.92 5.52 -13.06
C ALA A 191 18.02 6.35 -13.71
N ASN A 192 19.24 6.28 -13.15
CA ASN A 192 20.44 6.83 -13.79
C ASN A 192 21.34 5.64 -14.16
N LEU A 193 21.63 5.48 -15.43
CA LEU A 193 22.45 4.39 -15.94
C LEU A 193 23.89 4.90 -16.21
N ALA A 194 24.87 4.07 -15.90
CA ALA A 194 26.26 4.34 -16.29
C ALA A 194 26.39 4.47 -17.81
N GLN A 195 27.31 5.30 -18.26
CA GLN A 195 27.51 5.55 -19.70
C GLN A 195 28.00 4.32 -20.46
N ASP A 196 28.71 3.43 -19.78
CA ASP A 196 29.25 2.17 -20.30
C ASP A 196 28.29 0.97 -20.10
N ALA A 197 27.06 1.21 -19.71
CA ALA A 197 26.06 0.16 -19.53
C ALA A 197 25.80 -0.59 -20.83
N LEU A 198 25.94 -1.93 -20.81
CA LEU A 198 25.70 -2.75 -21.98
C LEU A 198 24.19 -2.98 -22.18
N PRO A 199 23.71 -3.02 -23.43
CA PRO A 199 22.32 -3.32 -23.73
C PRO A 199 21.84 -4.63 -23.10
N GLY A 200 20.66 -4.58 -22.47
CA GLY A 200 20.09 -5.74 -21.78
C GLY A 200 20.52 -5.92 -20.32
N MET A 201 21.51 -5.17 -19.83
CA MET A 201 21.79 -5.09 -18.39
C MET A 201 20.57 -4.54 -17.65
N ARG A 202 20.38 -5.02 -16.42
CA ARG A 202 19.17 -4.68 -15.61
C ARG A 202 19.53 -4.31 -14.20
N ALA A 203 18.73 -3.40 -13.63
CA ALA A 203 18.63 -3.18 -12.20
C ALA A 203 17.17 -3.37 -11.75
N ASN A 204 16.98 -3.74 -10.50
CA ASN A 204 15.67 -4.02 -9.91
C ASN A 204 15.59 -3.34 -8.54
N THR A 205 14.50 -2.64 -8.28
CA THR A 205 14.24 -1.96 -7.01
C THR A 205 12.84 -2.32 -6.49
N ALA A 206 12.76 -2.60 -5.20
CA ALA A 206 11.49 -2.76 -4.50
C ALA A 206 11.00 -1.38 -4.02
N PHE A 207 9.77 -1.03 -4.35
CA PHE A 207 9.07 0.17 -3.92
C PHE A 207 8.01 -0.23 -2.92
N THR A 208 8.05 0.37 -1.73
CA THR A 208 7.13 0.04 -0.64
C THR A 208 6.35 1.29 -0.22
N ALA A 209 5.04 1.13 -0.08
CA ALA A 209 4.14 2.11 0.53
C ALA A 209 3.62 1.54 1.85
N VAL A 210 3.73 2.29 2.94
CA VAL A 210 3.28 1.90 4.29
C VAL A 210 2.25 2.90 4.77
N SER A 211 1.10 2.43 5.23
CA SER A 211 0.07 3.27 5.85
C SER A 211 0.62 3.95 7.10
N GLN A 212 0.32 5.24 7.27
CA GLN A 212 0.65 5.97 8.48
C GLN A 212 -0.42 5.82 9.56
N ALA A 213 -1.64 5.51 9.17
CA ALA A 213 -2.73 5.26 10.10
C ALA A 213 -2.70 3.83 10.67
N ASP A 214 -2.21 2.86 9.89
CA ASP A 214 -2.02 1.46 10.30
C ASP A 214 -0.69 0.91 9.71
N PRO A 215 0.43 1.03 10.44
CA PRO A 215 1.76 0.63 9.96
C PRO A 215 1.91 -0.86 9.62
N ASP A 216 0.98 -1.71 10.03
CA ASP A 216 0.96 -3.12 9.65
C ASP A 216 0.45 -3.34 8.21
N LYS A 217 -0.16 -2.31 7.61
CA LYS A 217 -0.64 -2.33 6.23
C LYS A 217 0.38 -1.71 5.30
N SER A 218 0.87 -2.51 4.38
CA SER A 218 1.86 -2.09 3.38
C SER A 218 1.66 -2.80 2.05
N ALA A 219 2.13 -2.18 0.98
CA ALA A 219 2.22 -2.78 -0.34
C ALA A 219 3.63 -2.62 -0.89
N THR A 220 4.16 -3.69 -1.48
CA THR A 220 5.47 -3.68 -2.13
C THR A 220 5.33 -4.21 -3.55
N MET A 221 5.89 -3.48 -4.51
CA MET A 221 6.09 -3.95 -5.88
C MET A 221 7.57 -3.91 -6.24
N ARG A 222 7.95 -4.60 -7.31
CA ARG A 222 9.29 -4.55 -7.89
C ARG A 222 9.24 -3.94 -9.27
N ALA A 223 10.12 -2.99 -9.56
CA ALA A 223 10.27 -2.45 -10.89
C ALA A 223 11.67 -2.77 -11.42
N ASN A 224 11.75 -2.95 -12.73
CA ASN A 224 13.00 -3.25 -13.44
C ASN A 224 13.35 -2.11 -14.38
N VAL A 225 14.58 -1.67 -14.41
CA VAL A 225 15.12 -0.86 -15.49
C VAL A 225 16.08 -1.69 -16.35
N THR A 226 15.97 -1.55 -17.66
CA THR A 226 16.81 -2.28 -18.63
C THR A 226 17.55 -1.27 -19.51
N ALA A 227 18.87 -1.41 -19.60
CA ALA A 227 19.65 -0.63 -20.56
C ALA A 227 19.17 -0.93 -21.97
N SER A 228 18.66 0.10 -22.66
CA SER A 228 18.19 -0.01 -24.03
C SER A 228 19.35 0.06 -25.01
N MET A 229 19.13 -0.49 -26.20
CA MET A 229 20.06 -0.29 -27.29
C MET A 229 19.97 1.15 -27.80
N VAL A 230 21.08 1.84 -27.88
CA VAL A 230 21.18 3.12 -28.58
C VAL A 230 21.77 2.82 -29.96
N SER A 231 20.90 2.63 -30.93
CA SER A 231 21.29 2.39 -32.32
C SER A 231 21.47 3.70 -33.10
N SER A 232 21.09 4.84 -32.54
CA SER A 232 21.05 6.12 -33.28
C SER A 232 22.20 7.09 -32.92
N GLY A 233 23.26 6.60 -32.30
CA GLY A 233 24.44 7.42 -32.00
C GLY A 233 25.19 7.91 -33.24
N GLY A 234 24.85 7.38 -34.40
CA GLY A 234 25.51 7.69 -35.66
C GLY A 234 26.96 7.27 -35.71
N VAL A 235 27.45 7.07 -36.89
CA VAL A 235 28.88 7.00 -37.16
C VAL A 235 29.39 8.44 -37.36
N GLY A 236 30.42 8.80 -36.65
CA GLY A 236 31.15 10.04 -36.96
C GLY A 236 32.26 9.71 -37.94
N VAL A 237 32.41 10.51 -38.96
CA VAL A 237 33.50 10.43 -39.92
C VAL A 237 34.08 11.82 -40.07
N ASN A 238 35.36 11.95 -39.82
CA ASN A 238 36.02 13.22 -40.01
C ASN A 238 37.38 12.99 -40.67
N PRO A 239 37.73 13.70 -41.73
CA PRO A 239 39.10 13.65 -42.24
C PRO A 239 40.07 14.25 -41.21
N ASP A 240 41.17 13.55 -41.01
CA ASP A 240 42.24 14.02 -40.13
C ASP A 240 43.10 15.06 -40.86
N ASP A 241 43.54 16.06 -40.11
CA ASP A 241 44.53 17.04 -40.58
C ASP A 241 44.17 17.74 -41.91
N VAL A 242 42.94 18.24 -42.05
CA VAL A 242 42.55 19.02 -43.25
C VAL A 242 43.28 20.35 -43.28
N PRO A 243 44.11 20.62 -44.29
CA PRO A 243 44.69 21.95 -44.43
C PRO A 243 43.62 23.01 -44.63
N ASP A 244 43.86 24.26 -44.21
CA ASP A 244 42.88 25.36 -44.26
C ASP A 244 42.36 25.65 -45.67
N ASP A 245 43.21 25.38 -46.70
CA ASP A 245 42.93 25.60 -48.13
C ASP A 245 42.71 24.26 -48.89
N GLY A 246 42.47 23.15 -48.17
CA GLY A 246 42.25 21.81 -48.74
C GLY A 246 43.50 21.10 -49.20
N TRP A 247 43.36 19.89 -49.73
CA TRP A 247 44.47 19.12 -50.29
C TRP A 247 44.66 19.38 -51.78
N TRP A 248 45.89 19.74 -52.15
CA TRP A 248 46.24 19.99 -53.52
C TRP A 248 47.08 18.83 -54.06
N ILE A 249 46.74 18.34 -55.27
CA ILE A 249 47.51 17.32 -55.97
C ILE A 249 47.78 17.74 -57.41
N SER A 250 48.97 17.37 -57.91
CA SER A 250 49.28 17.59 -59.31
C SER A 250 48.63 16.53 -60.19
N PRO A 251 48.36 16.82 -61.47
CA PRO A 251 47.84 15.81 -62.42
C PRO A 251 48.67 14.55 -62.39
N SER A 252 48.03 13.39 -62.30
CA SER A 252 48.64 12.03 -62.21
C SER A 252 49.31 11.69 -60.89
N GLU A 253 49.21 12.53 -59.85
CA GLU A 253 49.65 12.16 -58.52
C GLU A 253 48.47 11.62 -57.71
N SER A 254 48.77 10.95 -56.59
CA SER A 254 47.76 10.48 -55.64
C SER A 254 48.08 10.99 -54.24
N ILE A 255 47.04 11.29 -53.48
CA ILE A 255 47.13 11.65 -52.09
C ILE A 255 46.37 10.65 -51.23
N THR A 256 46.89 10.33 -50.07
CA THR A 256 46.16 9.54 -49.04
C THR A 256 45.61 10.47 -48.02
N VAL A 257 44.29 10.47 -47.84
CA VAL A 257 43.59 11.25 -46.83
C VAL A 257 43.15 10.31 -45.72
N PRO A 258 43.70 10.40 -44.50
CA PRO A 258 43.24 9.60 -43.40
C PRO A 258 41.90 10.10 -42.88
N PHE A 259 41.04 9.18 -42.44
CA PHE A 259 39.77 9.48 -41.79
C PHE A 259 39.68 8.75 -40.48
N THR A 260 39.32 9.46 -39.42
CA THR A 260 38.93 8.85 -38.16
C THR A 260 37.45 8.54 -38.18
N ILE A 261 37.14 7.29 -37.88
CA ILE A 261 35.75 6.79 -37.82
C ILE A 261 35.50 6.32 -36.39
N TRP A 262 34.42 6.78 -35.81
CA TRP A 262 34.04 6.32 -34.50
C TRP A 262 32.57 5.89 -34.46
N ASN A 263 32.31 4.85 -33.66
CA ASN A 263 30.97 4.33 -33.41
C ASN A 263 30.45 4.89 -32.10
N ASN A 264 29.45 5.76 -32.15
CA ASN A 264 28.78 6.33 -31.02
C ASN A 264 27.61 5.46 -30.51
N ALA A 265 27.36 4.32 -31.11
CA ALA A 265 26.35 3.38 -30.69
C ALA A 265 26.83 2.55 -29.48
N THR A 266 25.90 2.00 -28.72
CA THR A 266 26.18 1.12 -27.55
C THR A 266 26.53 -0.32 -27.98
N GLN A 267 26.54 -0.61 -29.31
CA GLN A 267 26.85 -1.91 -29.87
C GLN A 267 27.96 -1.81 -30.94
N GLN A 268 28.70 -2.91 -31.09
CA GLN A 268 29.56 -3.06 -32.24
C GLN A 268 28.72 -3.09 -33.51
N ASP A 269 29.13 -2.30 -34.49
CA ASP A 269 28.45 -2.22 -35.78
C ASP A 269 29.49 -2.32 -36.93
N SER A 270 28.99 -2.59 -38.14
CA SER A 270 29.77 -2.65 -39.35
C SER A 270 29.27 -1.58 -40.31
N TYR A 271 30.18 -0.76 -40.79
CA TYR A 271 29.84 0.35 -41.67
C TYR A 271 30.38 0.10 -43.08
N SER A 272 29.56 0.41 -44.08
CA SER A 272 29.97 0.49 -45.45
C SER A 272 30.26 1.92 -45.86
N PHE A 273 31.34 2.11 -46.60
CA PHE A 273 31.75 3.43 -47.07
C PHE A 273 31.49 3.58 -48.55
N SER A 274 30.95 4.72 -48.94
CA SER A 274 30.86 5.11 -50.34
C SER A 274 31.55 6.46 -50.50
N PHE A 275 32.18 6.65 -51.63
CA PHE A 275 32.82 7.88 -52.01
C PHE A 275 32.09 8.45 -53.22
N ASP A 276 31.67 9.70 -53.15
CA ASP A 276 31.06 10.40 -54.24
C ASP A 276 31.95 11.57 -54.65
N SER A 277 32.36 11.62 -55.90
CA SER A 277 33.18 12.70 -56.48
C SER A 277 32.31 13.56 -57.34
N THR A 278 32.11 14.83 -56.96
CA THR A 278 31.61 15.88 -57.83
C THR A 278 32.80 16.50 -58.56
N GLY A 279 32.97 16.13 -59.83
CA GLY A 279 33.96 16.72 -60.70
C GLY A 279 33.53 18.06 -61.28
#